data_133273cd6f71aac214c90e5463b8ef52
#
_entry.id   133273cd6f71aac214c90e5463b8ef52
#
_cell.length_a   1.000
_cell.length_b   1.000
_cell.length_c   1.000
_cell.angle_alpha   90.00
_cell.angle_beta   90.00
_cell.angle_gamma   90.00
#
_symmetry.space_group_name_H-M   'P 1'
#
loop_
_entity.id
_entity.type
_entity.pdbx_description
1 polymer ?
#
loop_
_entity_poly.entity_id
_entity_poly.type
_entity_poly.pdbx_seq_one_letter_code
_entity_poly.pdbx_strand_id
1 'polypeptide(L)'
;EILIGLVGSEMCIRDRIKSVWLTPHIMEDIPNTTAHLRDRFAELQAAYTGGVQLHLAAENMLDNLFEERLGKNDLLPLGENGDHLLVETSYFSPPMGLKNILLRIKSKGYHPVLAHPERYAYMDESDYRQLKDMGVKFQINLPSIAGMYGNRIKKKAMFLMREQAIAYIGTDIHSYSIFQKFICTSVTRNVQKLLDL
;
A
#
# COMPACT_ATOMS: atom_id res chain seq x y z
N GLU A 1 4.76 7.89 -15.93
CA GLU A 1 3.28 7.92 -16.02
C GLU A 1 2.56 8.11 -14.68
N ILE A 2 3.18 7.77 -13.53
CA ILE A 2 2.57 7.90 -12.20
C ILE A 2 2.39 9.38 -11.77
N LEU A 3 3.21 10.29 -12.29
CA LEU A 3 3.20 11.72 -11.94
C LEU A 3 2.01 12.51 -12.47
N ILE A 4 1.48 12.13 -13.62
CA ILE A 4 0.41 12.91 -14.30
C ILE A 4 -0.88 12.91 -13.45
N GLY A 5 -1.06 11.87 -12.61
CA GLY A 5 -2.22 11.75 -11.73
C GLY A 5 -2.25 12.72 -10.53
N LEU A 6 -1.12 13.25 -10.12
CA LEU A 6 -1.03 14.17 -8.97
C LEU A 6 -1.26 15.64 -9.36
N VAL A 7 -1.01 16.01 -10.61
CA VAL A 7 -1.04 17.41 -11.07
C VAL A 7 -2.46 17.97 -11.25
N GLY A 8 -3.45 17.12 -11.55
CA GLY A 8 -4.84 17.57 -11.80
C GLY A 8 -5.74 17.68 -10.55
N SER A 9 -5.28 17.24 -9.39
CA SER A 9 -6.07 17.19 -8.14
C SER A 9 -5.73 18.30 -7.15
N GLU A 10 -4.98 19.29 -7.57
CA GLU A 10 -4.39 20.31 -6.69
C GLU A 10 -5.41 21.08 -5.82
N MET A 11 -6.65 21.24 -6.23
CA MET A 11 -7.61 22.06 -5.48
C MET A 11 -8.31 21.37 -4.30
N CYS A 12 -8.40 20.03 -4.27
CA CYS A 12 -9.09 19.31 -3.18
C CYS A 12 -8.14 18.54 -2.25
N ILE A 13 -6.91 18.27 -2.67
CA ILE A 13 -5.91 17.48 -1.93
C ILE A 13 -4.86 18.40 -1.30
N ARG A 14 -4.66 19.58 -1.84
CA ARG A 14 -3.55 20.51 -1.54
C ARG A 14 -3.36 20.83 -0.05
N ASP A 15 -4.43 20.89 0.71
CA ASP A 15 -4.33 21.37 2.10
C ASP A 15 -4.13 20.25 3.13
N ARG A 16 -4.30 18.98 2.76
CA ARG A 16 -4.31 17.85 3.70
C ARG A 16 -3.26 16.78 3.44
N ILE A 17 -2.94 16.44 2.19
CA ILE A 17 -1.89 15.47 1.85
C ILE A 17 -0.57 16.22 1.68
N LYS A 18 0.31 16.07 2.66
CA LYS A 18 1.63 16.71 2.66
C LYS A 18 2.72 15.80 2.10
N SER A 19 2.53 14.50 2.19
CA SER A 19 3.49 13.51 1.69
C SER A 19 2.80 12.28 1.12
N VAL A 20 3.43 11.65 0.14
CA VAL A 20 2.99 10.39 -0.45
C VAL A 20 4.17 9.43 -0.62
N TRP A 21 3.89 8.15 -0.45
CA TRP A 21 4.81 7.07 -0.73
C TRP A 21 4.46 6.45 -2.08
N LEU A 22 5.42 6.42 -2.98
CA LEU A 22 5.33 5.68 -4.23
C LEU A 22 5.86 4.27 -3.96
N THR A 23 5.01 3.28 -4.21
CA THR A 23 5.27 1.88 -3.85
C THR A 23 5.17 0.97 -5.07
N PRO A 24 6.06 1.12 -6.08
CA PRO A 24 6.05 0.24 -7.24
C PRO A 24 6.23 -1.22 -6.81
N HIS A 25 5.58 -2.12 -7.59
CA HIS A 25 5.70 -3.55 -7.33
C HIS A 25 7.10 -4.09 -7.57
N ILE A 26 7.51 -5.03 -6.71
CA ILE A 26 8.63 -5.92 -6.96
C ILE A 26 8.12 -7.36 -6.76
N MET A 27 8.06 -8.12 -7.85
CA MET A 27 7.57 -9.49 -7.91
C MET A 27 8.22 -10.23 -9.07
N GLU A 28 8.11 -11.56 -9.11
CA GLU A 28 8.72 -12.38 -10.17
C GLU A 28 8.29 -11.94 -11.58
N ASP A 29 7.01 -11.59 -11.77
CA ASP A 29 6.47 -11.11 -13.06
C ASP A 29 6.86 -9.66 -13.38
N ILE A 30 7.22 -8.87 -12.37
CA ILE A 30 7.70 -7.48 -12.49
C ILE A 30 8.99 -7.36 -11.66
N PRO A 31 10.11 -7.88 -12.18
CA PRO A 31 11.35 -8.00 -11.41
C PRO A 31 12.13 -6.68 -11.34
N ASN A 32 11.48 -5.64 -10.82
CA ASN A 32 12.14 -4.38 -10.53
C ASN A 32 13.27 -4.59 -9.52
N THR A 33 14.35 -3.82 -9.67
CA THR A 33 15.43 -3.78 -8.69
C THR A 33 15.35 -2.50 -7.86
N THR A 34 15.83 -2.54 -6.63
CA THR A 34 15.87 -1.34 -5.77
C THR A 34 16.74 -0.24 -6.37
N ALA A 35 17.83 -0.59 -7.05
CA ALA A 35 18.69 0.36 -7.75
C ALA A 35 17.92 1.08 -8.87
N HIS A 36 17.29 0.33 -9.77
CA HIS A 36 16.50 0.90 -10.85
C HIS A 36 15.37 1.79 -10.34
N LEU A 37 14.67 1.37 -9.29
CA LEU A 37 13.60 2.17 -8.69
C LEU A 37 14.12 3.48 -8.07
N ARG A 38 15.30 3.46 -7.46
CA ARG A 38 15.96 4.68 -6.93
C ARG A 38 16.34 5.64 -8.04
N ASP A 39 16.89 5.12 -9.15
CA ASP A 39 17.26 5.94 -10.31
C ASP A 39 16.01 6.62 -10.92
N ARG A 40 14.95 5.84 -11.15
CA ARG A 40 13.67 6.37 -11.65
C ARG A 40 13.03 7.37 -10.69
N PHE A 41 13.16 7.16 -9.39
CA PHE A 41 12.66 8.08 -8.39
C PHE A 41 13.47 9.40 -8.37
N ALA A 42 14.77 9.34 -8.55
CA ALA A 42 15.61 10.54 -8.65
C ALA A 42 15.25 11.39 -9.90
N GLU A 43 15.03 10.75 -11.06
CA GLU A 43 14.52 11.43 -12.26
C GLU A 43 13.17 12.10 -12.00
N LEU A 44 12.27 11.39 -11.30
CA LEU A 44 10.98 11.89 -10.92
C LEU A 44 11.08 13.12 -10.02
N GLN A 45 11.89 13.05 -8.97
CA GLN A 45 12.12 14.16 -8.04
C GLN A 45 12.68 15.39 -8.76
N ALA A 46 13.59 15.20 -9.71
CA ALA A 46 14.17 16.30 -10.48
C ALA A 46 13.13 16.99 -11.40
N ALA A 47 12.14 16.26 -11.89
CA ALA A 47 11.08 16.79 -12.76
C ALA A 47 9.85 17.32 -12.00
N TYR A 48 9.70 16.95 -10.73
CA TYR A 48 8.51 17.28 -9.95
C TYR A 48 8.61 18.69 -9.36
N THR A 49 7.60 19.51 -9.64
CA THR A 49 7.51 20.91 -9.18
C THR A 49 6.34 21.14 -8.20
N GLY A 50 5.62 20.08 -7.81
CA GLY A 50 4.48 20.18 -6.90
C GLY A 50 4.90 20.35 -5.43
N GLY A 51 3.92 20.68 -4.57
CA GLY A 51 4.16 20.93 -3.14
C GLY A 51 4.03 19.70 -2.23
N VAL A 52 3.71 18.50 -2.76
CA VAL A 52 3.59 17.27 -1.99
C VAL A 52 4.96 16.60 -1.88
N GLN A 53 5.38 16.24 -0.68
CA GLN A 53 6.63 15.52 -0.49
C GLN A 53 6.51 14.08 -1.03
N LEU A 54 7.46 13.70 -1.90
CA LEU A 54 7.50 12.36 -2.49
C LEU A 54 8.50 11.48 -1.77
N HIS A 55 8.09 10.26 -1.46
CA HIS A 55 8.93 9.20 -0.89
C HIS A 55 8.87 7.95 -1.76
N LEU A 56 9.93 7.16 -1.73
CA LEU A 56 10.02 5.87 -2.41
C LEU A 56 10.01 4.73 -1.40
N ALA A 57 9.18 3.73 -1.66
CA ALA A 57 9.25 2.41 -1.06
C ALA A 57 8.93 1.36 -2.13
N ALA A 58 8.68 0.12 -1.74
CA ALA A 58 8.21 -0.91 -2.68
C ALA A 58 7.05 -1.70 -2.08
N GLU A 59 6.11 -2.09 -2.93
CA GLU A 59 5.14 -3.14 -2.62
C GLU A 59 5.71 -4.47 -3.09
N ASN A 60 5.97 -5.37 -2.14
CA ASN A 60 6.68 -6.60 -2.39
C ASN A 60 5.68 -7.77 -2.40
N MET A 61 5.59 -8.50 -3.53
CA MET A 61 4.90 -9.78 -3.56
C MET A 61 5.64 -10.80 -2.70
N LEU A 62 4.93 -11.54 -1.87
CA LEU A 62 5.51 -12.62 -1.07
C LEU A 62 5.73 -13.89 -1.92
N ASP A 63 6.70 -13.82 -2.82
CA ASP A 63 7.13 -14.86 -3.75
C ASP A 63 8.58 -15.30 -3.49
N ASN A 64 9.18 -16.11 -4.38
CA ASN A 64 10.56 -16.56 -4.20
C ASN A 64 11.56 -15.41 -4.37
N LEU A 65 11.28 -14.45 -5.25
CA LEU A 65 12.12 -13.25 -5.42
C LEU A 65 12.19 -12.44 -4.11
N PHE A 66 11.06 -12.30 -3.42
CA PHE A 66 11.01 -11.62 -2.13
C PHE A 66 11.90 -12.31 -1.08
N GLU A 67 11.84 -13.65 -1.01
CA GLU A 67 12.64 -14.44 -0.08
C GLU A 67 14.15 -14.22 -0.28
N GLU A 68 14.58 -14.21 -1.55
CA GLU A 68 15.97 -13.93 -1.90
C GLU A 68 16.38 -12.52 -1.48
N ARG A 69 15.55 -11.53 -1.74
CA ARG A 69 15.79 -10.11 -1.43
C ARG A 69 15.78 -9.85 0.07
N LEU A 70 14.87 -10.48 0.81
CA LEU A 70 14.85 -10.43 2.28
C LEU A 70 16.14 -11.01 2.87
N GLY A 71 16.64 -12.09 2.28
CA GLY A 71 17.93 -12.68 2.68
C GLY A 71 19.12 -11.75 2.47
N LYS A 72 19.13 -11.00 1.36
CA LYS A 72 20.17 -10.04 0.96
C LYS A 72 20.01 -8.65 1.59
N ASN A 73 18.92 -8.40 2.30
CA ASN A 73 18.51 -7.08 2.79
C ASN A 73 18.38 -6.01 1.68
N ASP A 74 17.97 -6.47 0.48
CA ASP A 74 17.73 -5.60 -0.69
C ASP A 74 16.26 -5.17 -0.74
N LEU A 75 15.90 -4.21 0.11
CA LEU A 75 14.52 -3.79 0.36
C LEU A 75 14.36 -2.26 0.28
N LEU A 76 13.13 -1.81 0.03
CA LEU A 76 12.71 -0.41 0.07
C LEU A 76 11.55 -0.28 1.06
N PRO A 77 11.83 -0.06 2.36
CA PRO A 77 10.79 0.02 3.37
C PRO A 77 10.07 1.37 3.37
N LEU A 78 8.88 1.39 3.96
CA LEU A 78 8.05 2.56 4.27
C LEU A 78 8.42 3.17 5.63
N GLY A 79 7.88 4.38 5.86
CA GLY A 79 7.88 5.05 7.14
C GLY A 79 9.14 5.89 7.38
N GLU A 80 9.03 6.86 8.27
CA GLU A 80 10.10 7.80 8.57
C GLU A 80 11.35 7.09 9.12
N ASN A 81 11.16 5.99 9.88
CA ASN A 81 12.23 5.17 10.40
C ASN A 81 12.79 4.17 9.37
N GLY A 82 12.10 3.98 8.24
CA GLY A 82 12.49 2.99 7.23
C GLY A 82 12.41 1.54 7.73
N ASP A 83 11.43 1.22 8.57
CA ASP A 83 11.27 -0.06 9.24
C ASP A 83 9.96 -0.78 8.94
N HIS A 84 9.04 -0.17 8.21
CA HIS A 84 7.80 -0.79 7.76
C HIS A 84 8.00 -1.41 6.37
N LEU A 85 7.69 -2.69 6.22
CA LEU A 85 7.82 -3.39 4.94
C LEU A 85 6.45 -3.72 4.35
N LEU A 86 6.10 -3.03 3.25
CA LEU A 86 4.85 -3.27 2.55
C LEU A 86 4.95 -4.55 1.73
N VAL A 87 4.04 -5.47 2.00
CA VAL A 87 4.00 -6.79 1.37
C VAL A 87 2.60 -7.12 0.89
N GLU A 88 2.50 -7.81 -0.24
CA GLU A 88 1.24 -8.31 -0.78
C GLU A 88 1.28 -9.80 -1.07
N THR A 89 0.10 -10.38 -1.26
CA THR A 89 -0.08 -11.78 -1.66
C THR A 89 -1.05 -11.88 -2.83
N SER A 90 -1.20 -13.07 -3.41
CA SER A 90 -2.29 -13.32 -4.35
C SER A 90 -3.64 -12.99 -3.72
N TYR A 91 -4.56 -12.43 -4.53
CA TYR A 91 -5.94 -12.15 -4.09
C TYR A 91 -6.75 -13.40 -3.76
N PHE A 92 -6.37 -14.55 -4.29
CA PHE A 92 -7.16 -15.79 -4.26
C PHE A 92 -6.69 -16.79 -3.21
N SER A 93 -5.38 -16.82 -2.94
CA SER A 93 -4.79 -17.77 -1.99
C SER A 93 -3.54 -17.21 -1.32
N PRO A 94 -3.34 -17.50 -0.01
CA PRO A 94 -2.10 -17.11 0.66
C PRO A 94 -0.91 -17.92 0.14
N PRO A 95 0.29 -17.37 0.21
CA PRO A 95 1.50 -18.17 0.03
C PRO A 95 1.60 -19.22 1.13
N MET A 96 2.24 -20.35 0.82
CA MET A 96 2.48 -21.40 1.81
C MET A 96 3.27 -20.82 2.99
N GLY A 97 2.75 -20.97 4.19
CA GLY A 97 3.42 -20.49 5.39
C GLY A 97 3.42 -18.97 5.56
N LEU A 98 2.42 -18.25 5.08
CA LEU A 98 2.29 -16.78 5.21
C LEU A 98 2.72 -16.25 6.58
N LYS A 99 2.25 -16.88 7.67
CA LYS A 99 2.62 -16.45 9.04
C LYS A 99 4.11 -16.56 9.31
N ASN A 100 4.75 -17.62 8.83
CA ASN A 100 6.20 -17.82 9.00
C ASN A 100 6.99 -16.77 8.20
N ILE A 101 6.53 -16.40 7.01
CA ILE A 101 7.13 -15.33 6.21
C ILE A 101 7.06 -14.00 6.97
N LEU A 102 5.89 -13.65 7.51
CA LEU A 102 5.69 -12.43 8.30
C LEU A 102 6.55 -12.41 9.58
N LEU A 103 6.71 -13.54 10.25
CA LEU A 103 7.61 -13.66 11.41
C LEU A 103 9.09 -13.49 11.01
N ARG A 104 9.50 -13.99 9.84
CA ARG A 104 10.86 -13.78 9.32
C ARG A 104 11.13 -12.31 9.00
N ILE A 105 10.16 -11.59 8.42
CA ILE A 105 10.25 -10.14 8.22
C ILE A 105 10.53 -9.47 9.58
N LYS A 106 9.77 -9.82 10.61
CA LYS A 106 9.96 -9.28 11.97
C LYS A 106 11.33 -9.63 12.55
N SER A 107 11.82 -10.85 12.36
CA SER A 107 13.14 -11.27 12.86
C SER A 107 14.30 -10.50 12.20
N LYS A 108 14.06 -9.89 11.03
CA LYS A 108 15.01 -9.01 10.34
C LYS A 108 14.93 -7.54 10.81
N GLY A 109 14.08 -7.24 11.77
CA GLY A 109 13.91 -5.89 12.32
C GLY A 109 12.86 -5.04 11.62
N TYR A 110 12.11 -5.60 10.67
CA TYR A 110 11.04 -4.89 9.97
C TYR A 110 9.66 -5.14 10.60
N HIS A 111 8.78 -4.18 10.46
CA HIS A 111 7.36 -4.31 10.78
C HIS A 111 6.58 -4.63 9.50
N PRO A 112 6.03 -5.85 9.33
CA PRO A 112 5.26 -6.17 8.14
C PRO A 112 3.97 -5.35 8.09
N VAL A 113 3.71 -4.74 6.93
CA VAL A 113 2.47 -4.06 6.58
C VAL A 113 1.84 -4.83 5.42
N LEU A 114 0.70 -5.45 5.66
CA LEU A 114 -0.01 -6.19 4.62
C LEU A 114 -0.82 -5.20 3.77
N ALA A 115 -0.54 -5.18 2.47
CA ALA A 115 -1.21 -4.31 1.52
C ALA A 115 -2.64 -4.79 1.27
N HIS A 116 -3.59 -3.86 1.23
CA HIS A 116 -5.00 -4.04 0.84
C HIS A 116 -5.64 -5.41 1.20
N PRO A 117 -5.50 -5.90 2.46
CA PRO A 117 -5.97 -7.24 2.84
C PRO A 117 -7.48 -7.41 2.71
N GLU A 118 -8.24 -6.33 2.67
CA GLU A 118 -9.67 -6.36 2.40
C GLU A 118 -10.02 -6.95 1.02
N ARG A 119 -9.07 -6.94 0.08
CA ARG A 119 -9.24 -7.47 -1.28
C ARG A 119 -8.99 -8.98 -1.36
N TYR A 120 -8.34 -9.58 -0.35
CA TYR A 120 -8.05 -11.01 -0.38
C TYR A 120 -9.31 -11.84 -0.14
N ALA A 121 -9.60 -12.73 -1.11
CA ALA A 121 -10.83 -13.52 -1.08
C ALA A 121 -10.83 -14.54 0.07
N TYR A 122 -9.67 -15.02 0.46
CA TYR A 122 -9.45 -16.07 1.46
C TYR A 122 -9.40 -15.55 2.91
N MET A 123 -9.21 -14.25 3.12
CA MET A 123 -9.16 -13.68 4.49
C MET A 123 -10.55 -13.33 5.01
N ASP A 124 -10.75 -13.56 6.29
CA ASP A 124 -11.91 -13.11 7.05
C ASP A 124 -11.52 -12.31 8.31
N GLU A 125 -12.50 -11.96 9.12
CA GLU A 125 -12.29 -11.15 10.32
C GLU A 125 -11.38 -11.83 11.35
N SER A 126 -11.40 -13.16 11.43
CA SER A 126 -10.56 -13.92 12.35
C SER A 126 -9.09 -13.90 11.94
N ASP A 127 -8.82 -13.95 10.63
CA ASP A 127 -7.49 -13.83 10.07
C ASP A 127 -6.87 -12.46 10.38
N TYR A 128 -7.66 -11.38 10.21
CA TYR A 128 -7.19 -10.03 10.50
C TYR A 128 -6.81 -9.85 11.98
N ARG A 129 -7.65 -10.32 12.90
CA ARG A 129 -7.34 -10.27 14.33
C ARG A 129 -6.08 -11.05 14.65
N GLN A 130 -5.94 -12.25 14.11
CA GLN A 130 -4.76 -13.09 14.34
C GLN A 130 -3.47 -12.42 13.81
N LEU A 131 -3.50 -11.83 12.63
CA LEU A 131 -2.36 -11.10 12.08
C LEU A 131 -2.04 -9.84 12.90
N LYS A 132 -3.06 -9.11 13.36
CA LYS A 132 -2.90 -7.98 14.26
C LYS A 132 -2.22 -8.38 15.56
N ASP A 133 -2.67 -9.49 16.19
CA ASP A 133 -2.08 -10.02 17.42
C ASP A 133 -0.62 -10.44 17.22
N MET A 134 -0.25 -10.85 16.02
CA MET A 134 1.14 -11.09 15.62
C MET A 134 1.94 -9.79 15.39
N GLY A 135 1.30 -8.61 15.48
CA GLY A 135 1.92 -7.31 15.25
C GLY A 135 2.06 -6.95 13.78
N VAL A 136 1.29 -7.57 12.90
CA VAL A 136 1.17 -7.16 11.49
C VAL A 136 0.28 -5.94 11.42
N LYS A 137 0.71 -4.93 10.68
CA LYS A 137 -0.08 -3.74 10.36
C LYS A 137 -0.75 -3.89 9.00
N PHE A 138 -1.74 -3.07 8.72
CA PHE A 138 -2.47 -3.11 7.46
C PHE A 138 -2.41 -1.77 6.73
N GLN A 139 -2.32 -1.84 5.41
CA GLN A 139 -2.62 -0.74 4.52
C GLN A 139 -3.93 -1.06 3.82
N ILE A 140 -4.89 -0.14 3.80
CA ILE A 140 -6.17 -0.31 3.10
C ILE A 140 -6.31 0.67 1.95
N ASN A 141 -7.11 0.30 0.96
CA ASN A 141 -7.34 1.14 -0.21
C ASN A 141 -8.55 2.08 -0.05
N LEU A 142 -8.36 3.36 -0.36
CA LEU A 142 -9.45 4.35 -0.43
C LEU A 142 -10.60 3.89 -1.35
N PRO A 143 -10.34 3.33 -2.55
CA PRO A 143 -11.39 2.76 -3.39
C PRO A 143 -12.21 1.65 -2.72
N SER A 144 -11.60 0.86 -1.83
CA SER A 144 -12.30 -0.16 -1.04
C SER A 144 -13.30 0.45 -0.06
N ILE A 145 -12.88 1.46 0.68
CA ILE A 145 -13.73 2.22 1.61
C ILE A 145 -14.90 2.86 0.85
N ALA A 146 -14.63 3.40 -0.31
CA ALA A 146 -15.61 4.00 -1.18
C ALA A 146 -16.63 3.00 -1.76
N GLY A 147 -16.31 1.70 -1.75
CA GLY A 147 -17.15 0.65 -2.30
C GLY A 147 -16.96 0.42 -3.80
N MET A 148 -15.89 0.95 -4.40
CA MET A 148 -15.61 0.77 -5.84
C MET A 148 -15.34 -0.69 -6.22
N TYR A 149 -14.88 -1.50 -5.27
CA TYR A 149 -14.65 -2.94 -5.45
C TYR A 149 -15.81 -3.81 -4.92
N GLY A 150 -16.97 -3.19 -4.67
CA GLY A 150 -18.19 -3.86 -4.22
C GLY A 150 -18.34 -3.96 -2.70
N ASN A 151 -19.56 -4.32 -2.28
CA ASN A 151 -19.96 -4.26 -0.87
C ASN A 151 -19.18 -5.22 0.05
N ARG A 152 -18.74 -6.38 -0.46
CA ARG A 152 -17.99 -7.36 0.33
C ARG A 152 -16.65 -6.75 0.78
N ILE A 153 -15.91 -6.17 -0.17
CA ILE A 153 -14.61 -5.54 0.08
C ILE A 153 -14.77 -4.31 0.99
N LYS A 154 -15.80 -3.49 0.73
CA LYS A 154 -16.13 -2.35 1.59
C LYS A 154 -16.38 -2.77 3.04
N LYS A 155 -17.14 -3.84 3.28
CA LYS A 155 -17.40 -4.34 4.64
C LYS A 155 -16.10 -4.75 5.35
N LYS A 156 -15.19 -5.44 4.65
CA LYS A 156 -13.88 -5.82 5.19
C LYS A 156 -13.03 -4.59 5.52
N ALA A 157 -12.96 -3.59 4.62
CA ALA A 157 -12.25 -2.33 4.87
C ALA A 157 -12.79 -1.61 6.10
N MET A 158 -14.12 -1.48 6.22
CA MET A 158 -14.76 -0.86 7.38
C MET A 158 -14.54 -1.64 8.68
N PHE A 159 -14.41 -2.97 8.60
CA PHE A 159 -14.06 -3.80 9.75
C PHE A 159 -12.62 -3.49 10.21
N LEU A 160 -11.64 -3.50 9.29
CA LEU A 160 -10.24 -3.19 9.57
C LEU A 160 -10.05 -1.80 10.18
N MET A 161 -10.83 -0.81 9.73
CA MET A 161 -10.82 0.54 10.32
C MET A 161 -11.27 0.51 11.80
N ARG A 162 -12.34 -0.21 12.11
CA ARG A 162 -12.84 -0.33 13.49
C ARG A 162 -11.87 -1.06 14.43
N GLU A 163 -11.12 -2.02 13.91
CA GLU A 163 -10.10 -2.75 14.67
C GLU A 163 -8.85 -1.93 14.99
N GLN A 164 -8.73 -0.70 14.47
CA GLN A 164 -7.56 0.19 14.69
C GLN A 164 -6.21 -0.45 14.35
N ALA A 165 -6.20 -1.30 13.33
CA ALA A 165 -5.00 -2.01 12.88
C ALA A 165 -4.35 -1.39 11.63
N ILE A 166 -4.92 -0.28 11.14
CA ILE A 166 -4.49 0.39 9.92
C ILE A 166 -3.33 1.31 10.23
N ALA A 167 -2.24 1.13 9.50
CA ALA A 167 -1.08 2.00 9.55
C ALA A 167 -1.02 2.97 8.37
N TYR A 168 -1.54 2.55 7.21
CA TYR A 168 -1.48 3.34 5.99
C TYR A 168 -2.79 3.26 5.21
N ILE A 169 -3.06 4.32 4.47
CA ILE A 169 -4.15 4.38 3.50
C ILE A 169 -3.53 4.61 2.13
N GLY A 170 -3.86 3.74 1.17
CA GLY A 170 -3.37 3.82 -0.20
C GLY A 170 -4.47 4.07 -1.20
N THR A 171 -4.10 4.44 -2.40
CA THR A 171 -5.02 4.57 -3.53
C THR A 171 -4.95 3.38 -4.47
N ASP A 172 -3.80 2.71 -4.51
CA ASP A 172 -3.53 1.57 -5.41
C ASP A 172 -3.84 1.93 -6.88
N ILE A 173 -3.48 3.15 -7.25
CA ILE A 173 -3.78 3.69 -8.59
C ILE A 173 -2.61 3.41 -9.52
N HIS A 174 -2.88 2.64 -10.59
CA HIS A 174 -1.90 2.23 -11.58
C HIS A 174 -2.02 2.98 -12.92
N SER A 175 -3.05 3.83 -13.09
CA SER A 175 -3.23 4.58 -14.32
C SER A 175 -3.94 5.91 -14.12
N TYR A 176 -3.64 6.86 -14.98
CA TYR A 176 -4.28 8.18 -14.98
C TYR A 176 -5.81 8.11 -15.19
N SER A 177 -6.28 7.18 -16.02
CA SER A 177 -7.71 7.01 -16.28
C SER A 177 -8.48 6.54 -15.04
N ILE A 178 -7.88 5.65 -14.23
CA ILE A 178 -8.46 5.22 -12.95
C ILE A 178 -8.43 6.37 -11.96
N PHE A 179 -7.35 7.13 -11.92
CA PHE A 179 -7.21 8.31 -11.07
C PHE A 179 -8.28 9.36 -11.37
N GLN A 180 -8.51 9.70 -12.65
CA GLN A 180 -9.57 10.63 -13.03
C GLN A 180 -10.96 10.15 -12.58
N LYS A 181 -11.28 8.88 -12.79
CA LYS A 181 -12.54 8.28 -12.32
C LYS A 181 -12.67 8.36 -10.80
N PHE A 182 -11.59 8.16 -10.07
CA PHE A 182 -11.57 8.20 -8.63
C PHE A 182 -11.83 9.62 -8.09
N ILE A 183 -11.17 10.65 -8.66
CA ILE A 183 -11.34 12.05 -8.24
C ILE A 183 -12.72 12.60 -8.60
N CYS A 184 -13.25 12.26 -9.78
CA CYS A 184 -14.55 12.73 -10.23
C CYS A 184 -15.74 12.07 -9.52
N THR A 185 -15.51 11.01 -8.75
CA THR A 185 -16.58 10.37 -7.98
C THR A 185 -16.74 11.05 -6.61
N SER A 186 -17.97 11.05 -6.08
CA SER A 186 -18.30 11.55 -4.73
C SER A 186 -17.56 10.85 -3.57
N VAL A 187 -16.63 9.98 -3.91
CA VAL A 187 -15.74 9.21 -3.03
C VAL A 187 -14.92 10.13 -2.13
N THR A 188 -14.36 11.19 -2.70
CA THR A 188 -13.55 12.16 -1.95
C THR A 188 -14.30 12.79 -0.78
N ARG A 189 -15.60 13.09 -0.92
CA ARG A 189 -16.41 13.67 0.16
C ARG A 189 -16.76 12.68 1.28
N ASN A 190 -17.00 11.42 0.93
CA ASN A 190 -17.34 10.39 1.92
C ASN A 190 -16.10 9.87 2.67
N VAL A 191 -14.97 9.76 1.98
CA VAL A 191 -13.69 9.41 2.59
C VAL A 191 -13.20 10.54 3.50
N GLN A 192 -13.42 11.79 3.14
CA GLN A 192 -13.08 12.96 3.93
C GLN A 192 -13.73 12.92 5.32
N LYS A 193 -15.02 12.55 5.38
CA LYS A 193 -15.75 12.36 6.65
C LYS A 193 -15.23 11.19 7.49
N LEU A 194 -14.56 10.21 6.86
CA LEU A 194 -14.01 9.04 7.55
C LEU A 194 -12.57 9.27 8.02
N LEU A 195 -11.83 10.19 7.41
CA LEU A 195 -10.49 10.59 7.82
C LEU A 195 -10.50 11.68 8.89
N ASP A 196 -11.64 12.34 9.08
CA ASP A 196 -11.86 13.35 10.12
C ASP A 196 -12.29 12.71 11.47
N LEU A 197 -12.34 11.35 11.55
CA LEU A 197 -12.55 10.54 12.77
C LEU A 197 -11.23 10.10 13.38
#